data_56532d3a98893cc0d71969fcb30b5980
#
_entry.id   56532d3a98893cc0d71969fcb30b5980
#
_cell.length_a   1.000
_cell.length_b   1.000
_cell.length_c   1.000
_cell.angle_alpha   90.00
_cell.angle_beta   90.00
_cell.angle_gamma   90.00
#
_symmetry.space_group_name_H-M   'P 1'
#
loop_
_entity.id
_entity.type
_entity.pdbx_description
1 polymer ?
#
loop_
_entity_poly.entity_id
_entity_poly.type
_entity_poly.pdbx_seq_one_letter_code
_entity_poly.pdbx_strand_id
1 'polypeptide(L)'
;MYDRILVPLDGSDLSRAILPRVQAMAAAHGSEVVLLQVLPESGVLPKTAAKERQEAEDHLMEAEQALLKEGVKAVHTIRHGSDVAAEIADYAEVNDIDLIAMSTHGRGGISRWVLGSVASKVLRGTTKPILLVRSPGATVREA
;
A
#
# COMPACT_ATOMS: atom_id res chain seq x y z
N MET A 1 -2.72 19.02 -7.73
CA MET A 1 -1.63 18.03 -7.76
C MET A 1 -1.90 16.96 -6.71
N TYR A 2 -1.59 15.74 -7.02
CA TYR A 2 -1.88 14.57 -6.16
C TYR A 2 -3.37 14.40 -5.88
N ASP A 3 -4.17 14.36 -6.93
CA ASP A 3 -5.61 14.15 -6.80
C ASP A 3 -5.95 12.75 -6.32
N ARG A 4 -5.18 11.76 -6.74
CA ARG A 4 -5.37 10.36 -6.33
C ARG A 4 -4.06 9.72 -5.89
N ILE A 5 -4.04 9.25 -4.66
CA ILE A 5 -2.88 8.62 -4.05
C ILE A 5 -3.15 7.12 -3.89
N LEU A 6 -2.32 6.29 -4.49
CA LEU A 6 -2.40 4.84 -4.31
C LEU A 6 -1.54 4.40 -3.13
N VAL A 7 -2.12 3.65 -2.23
CA VAL A 7 -1.43 3.14 -1.04
C VAL A 7 -1.53 1.62 -1.02
N PRO A 8 -0.49 0.93 -1.48
CA PRO A 8 -0.44 -0.52 -1.38
C PRO A 8 -0.26 -0.96 0.07
N LEU A 9 -1.08 -1.91 0.50
CA LEU A 9 -1.00 -2.51 1.83
C LEU A 9 -0.88 -4.03 1.67
N ASP A 10 -0.20 -4.68 2.59
CA ASP A 10 -0.02 -6.13 2.58
C ASP A 10 -0.65 -6.82 3.79
N GLY A 11 -1.45 -6.09 4.57
CA GLY A 11 -2.07 -6.60 5.77
C GLY A 11 -1.21 -6.53 7.02
N SER A 12 0.04 -6.09 6.89
CA SER A 12 0.94 -5.96 8.04
C SER A 12 0.82 -4.59 8.69
N ASP A 13 1.22 -4.51 9.96
CA ASP A 13 1.28 -3.24 10.67
C ASP A 13 2.34 -2.32 10.07
N LEU A 14 3.42 -2.89 9.53
CA LEU A 14 4.47 -2.11 8.88
C LEU A 14 3.93 -1.35 7.67
N SER A 15 3.11 -2.01 6.84
CA SER A 15 2.54 -1.33 5.68
C SER A 15 1.51 -0.28 6.08
N ARG A 16 0.75 -0.52 7.15
CA ARG A 16 -0.28 0.42 7.63
C ARG A 16 0.30 1.65 8.32
N ALA A 17 1.54 1.59 8.74
CA ALA A 17 2.20 2.70 9.44
C ALA A 17 2.34 3.95 8.56
N ILE A 18 2.19 3.81 7.25
CA ILE A 18 2.21 4.94 6.32
C ILE A 18 0.95 5.82 6.44
N LEU A 19 -0.15 5.29 6.95
CA LEU A 19 -1.45 5.96 6.90
C LEU A 19 -1.49 7.35 7.52
N PRO A 20 -0.84 7.62 8.67
CA PRO A 20 -0.84 8.98 9.21
C PRO A 20 -0.21 10.01 8.27
N ARG A 21 0.83 9.63 7.53
CA ARG A 21 1.47 10.52 6.58
C ARG A 21 0.63 10.73 5.34
N VAL A 22 0.00 9.68 4.86
CA VAL A 22 -0.92 9.75 3.73
C VAL A 22 -2.12 10.63 4.08
N GLN A 23 -2.65 10.45 5.29
CA GLN A 23 -3.76 11.27 5.78
C GLN A 23 -3.41 12.76 5.75
N ALA A 24 -2.25 13.12 6.28
CA ALA A 24 -1.80 14.51 6.31
C ALA A 24 -1.65 15.07 4.89
N MET A 25 -1.03 14.31 4.00
CA MET A 25 -0.84 14.74 2.61
C MET A 25 -2.17 14.86 1.88
N ALA A 26 -3.04 13.90 2.02
CA ALA A 26 -4.34 13.91 1.36
C ALA A 26 -5.22 15.08 1.86
N ALA A 27 -5.17 15.36 3.15
CA ALA A 27 -5.88 16.50 3.72
C ALA A 27 -5.37 17.82 3.15
N ALA A 28 -4.06 17.94 2.98
CA ALA A 28 -3.45 19.16 2.45
C ALA A 28 -3.79 19.41 0.98
N HIS A 29 -3.94 18.36 0.20
CA HIS A 29 -4.17 18.44 -1.25
C HIS A 29 -5.60 18.13 -1.69
N GLY A 30 -6.48 17.74 -0.78
CA GLY A 30 -7.82 17.31 -1.14
C GLY A 30 -7.84 16.01 -1.94
N SER A 31 -6.87 15.14 -1.70
CA SER A 31 -6.69 13.91 -2.47
C SER A 31 -7.70 12.82 -2.09
N GLU A 32 -8.00 11.96 -3.05
CA GLU A 32 -8.64 10.68 -2.79
C GLU A 32 -7.55 9.63 -2.56
N VAL A 33 -7.69 8.84 -1.52
CA VAL A 33 -6.77 7.74 -1.21
C VAL A 33 -7.37 6.43 -1.70
N VAL A 34 -6.60 5.68 -2.47
CA VAL A 34 -6.99 4.35 -2.93
C VAL A 34 -6.11 3.32 -2.20
N LEU A 35 -6.71 2.54 -1.35
CA LEU A 35 -6.02 1.48 -0.61
C LEU A 35 -6.10 0.20 -1.45
N LEU A 36 -4.97 -0.40 -1.73
CA LEU A 36 -4.88 -1.59 -2.57
C LEU A 36 -4.16 -2.72 -1.85
N GLN A 37 -4.72 -3.90 -1.90
CA GLN A 37 -4.01 -5.11 -1.50
C GLN A 37 -4.02 -6.10 -2.65
N VAL A 38 -2.87 -6.72 -2.92
CA VAL A 38 -2.72 -7.73 -3.95
C VAL A 38 -2.61 -9.09 -3.27
N LEU A 39 -3.51 -10.00 -3.63
CA LEU A 39 -3.52 -11.36 -3.10
C LEU A 39 -3.03 -12.34 -4.15
N PRO A 40 -2.44 -13.48 -3.71
CA PRO A 40 -2.01 -14.50 -4.64
C PRO A 40 -3.19 -15.07 -5.44
N GLU A 41 -2.93 -15.41 -6.69
CA GLU A 41 -3.95 -15.85 -7.62
C GLU A 41 -4.25 -17.34 -7.55
N SER A 42 -3.25 -18.16 -7.24
CA SER A 42 -3.37 -19.61 -7.33
C SER A 42 -2.57 -20.33 -6.26
N GLY A 43 -2.77 -21.64 -6.17
CA GLY A 43 -2.03 -22.50 -5.24
C GLY A 43 -2.61 -22.55 -3.84
N VAL A 44 -3.77 -21.95 -3.62
CA VAL A 44 -4.42 -21.90 -2.31
C VAL A 44 -5.74 -22.64 -2.38
N LEU A 45 -6.04 -23.41 -1.33
CA LEU A 45 -7.33 -24.10 -1.22
C LEU A 45 -8.47 -23.06 -1.15
N PRO A 46 -9.66 -23.38 -1.70
CA PRO A 46 -10.78 -22.41 -1.71
C PRO A 46 -11.13 -21.83 -0.35
N LYS A 47 -11.10 -22.62 0.71
CA LYS A 47 -11.38 -22.13 2.05
C LYS A 47 -10.32 -21.16 2.54
N THR A 48 -9.05 -21.44 2.25
CA THR A 48 -7.94 -20.58 2.62
C THR A 48 -7.99 -19.27 1.82
N ALA A 49 -8.31 -19.37 0.54
CA ALA A 49 -8.45 -18.20 -0.32
C ALA A 49 -9.59 -17.28 0.17
N ALA A 50 -10.72 -17.86 0.55
CA ALA A 50 -11.85 -17.11 1.07
C ALA A 50 -11.50 -16.41 2.38
N LYS A 51 -10.75 -17.08 3.25
CA LYS A 51 -10.30 -16.52 4.52
C LYS A 51 -9.32 -15.37 4.30
N GLU A 52 -8.35 -15.55 3.41
CA GLU A 52 -7.37 -14.50 3.10
C GLU A 52 -8.06 -13.28 2.53
N ARG A 53 -9.03 -13.48 1.64
CA ARG A 53 -9.78 -12.38 1.06
C ARG A 53 -10.59 -11.64 2.12
N GLN A 54 -11.21 -12.36 3.04
CA GLN A 54 -11.98 -11.73 4.11
C GLN A 54 -11.08 -10.93 5.05
N GLU A 55 -9.93 -11.48 5.40
CA GLU A 55 -8.96 -10.77 6.24
C GLU A 55 -8.46 -9.51 5.55
N ALA A 56 -8.18 -9.58 4.25
CA ALA A 56 -7.76 -8.41 3.47
C ALA A 56 -8.87 -7.36 3.44
N GLU A 57 -10.10 -7.77 3.19
CA GLU A 57 -11.25 -6.88 3.16
C GLU A 57 -11.43 -6.17 4.51
N ASP A 58 -11.30 -6.91 5.61
CA ASP A 58 -11.44 -6.34 6.95
C ASP A 58 -10.35 -5.31 7.25
N HIS A 59 -9.11 -5.62 6.89
CA HIS A 59 -7.98 -4.70 7.09
C HIS A 59 -8.13 -3.43 6.25
N LEU A 60 -8.51 -3.60 4.98
CA LEU A 60 -8.70 -2.47 4.09
C LEU A 60 -9.86 -1.58 4.54
N MET A 61 -10.95 -2.20 4.96
CA MET A 61 -12.11 -1.47 5.45
C MET A 61 -11.77 -0.68 6.71
N GLU A 62 -11.02 -1.27 7.63
CA GLU A 62 -10.58 -0.59 8.84
C GLU A 62 -9.73 0.64 8.50
N ALA A 63 -8.78 0.49 7.58
CA ALA A 63 -7.94 1.60 7.14
C ALA A 63 -8.77 2.69 6.43
N GLU A 64 -9.69 2.28 5.58
CA GLU A 64 -10.58 3.21 4.88
C GLU A 64 -11.43 4.01 5.85
N GLN A 65 -12.04 3.33 6.82
CA GLN A 65 -12.86 4.00 7.81
C GLN A 65 -12.06 5.00 8.65
N ALA A 66 -10.83 4.66 8.99
CA ALA A 66 -9.96 5.57 9.74
C ALA A 66 -9.69 6.86 8.94
N LEU A 67 -9.46 6.75 7.63
CA LEU A 67 -9.26 7.92 6.78
C LEU A 67 -10.54 8.73 6.61
N LEU A 68 -11.65 8.06 6.35
CA LEU A 68 -12.94 8.73 6.19
C LEU A 68 -13.35 9.50 7.46
N LYS A 69 -13.07 8.94 8.62
CA LYS A 69 -13.35 9.57 9.90
C LYS A 69 -12.60 10.90 10.05
N GLU A 70 -11.42 11.00 9.45
CA GLU A 70 -10.63 12.24 9.48
C GLU A 70 -10.92 13.16 8.30
N GLY A 71 -11.98 12.90 7.56
CA GLY A 71 -12.40 13.75 6.45
C GLY A 71 -11.65 13.53 5.15
N VAL A 72 -10.85 12.48 5.06
CA VAL A 72 -10.11 12.14 3.85
C VAL A 72 -10.93 11.19 2.99
N LYS A 73 -11.08 11.50 1.71
CA LYS A 73 -11.75 10.61 0.77
C LYS A 73 -10.92 9.35 0.61
N ALA A 74 -11.54 8.19 0.79
CA ALA A 74 -10.83 6.92 0.70
C ALA A 74 -11.73 5.84 0.12
N VAL A 75 -11.14 4.99 -0.70
CA VAL A 75 -11.76 3.79 -1.23
C VAL A 75 -10.74 2.66 -1.12
N HIS A 76 -11.18 1.42 -1.20
CA HIS A 76 -10.28 0.29 -1.21
C HIS A 76 -10.61 -0.72 -2.30
N THR A 77 -9.62 -1.49 -2.70
CA THR A 77 -9.78 -2.54 -3.70
C THR A 77 -8.79 -3.67 -3.46
N ILE A 78 -9.16 -4.86 -3.92
CA ILE A 78 -8.31 -6.04 -3.89
C ILE A 78 -8.04 -6.46 -5.32
N ARG A 79 -6.79 -6.77 -5.63
CA ARG A 79 -6.39 -7.37 -6.89
C ARG A 79 -5.79 -8.73 -6.62
N HIS A 80 -5.85 -9.60 -7.62
CA HIS A 80 -5.22 -10.91 -7.56
C HIS A 80 -4.13 -10.98 -8.62
N GLY A 81 -2.98 -11.51 -8.25
CA GLY A 81 -1.88 -11.64 -9.18
C GLY A 81 -0.69 -12.31 -8.54
N SER A 82 0.18 -12.88 -9.37
CA SER A 82 1.38 -13.55 -8.91
C SER A 82 2.55 -12.59 -8.69
N ASP A 83 2.52 -11.43 -9.31
CA ASP A 83 3.56 -10.40 -9.18
C ASP A 83 2.95 -9.14 -8.56
N VAL A 84 3.12 -8.99 -7.26
CA VAL A 84 2.53 -7.91 -6.49
C VAL A 84 2.96 -6.53 -7.03
N ALA A 85 4.25 -6.36 -7.28
CA ALA A 85 4.77 -5.08 -7.76
C ALA A 85 4.21 -4.72 -9.13
N ALA A 86 4.08 -5.70 -10.02
CA ALA A 86 3.51 -5.49 -11.34
C ALA A 86 2.04 -5.07 -11.24
N GLU A 87 1.28 -5.69 -10.36
CA GLU A 87 -0.13 -5.33 -10.15
C GLU A 87 -0.27 -3.90 -9.61
N ILE A 88 0.61 -3.49 -8.71
CA ILE A 88 0.60 -2.13 -8.17
C ILE A 88 0.90 -1.12 -9.27
N ALA A 89 1.96 -1.34 -10.03
CA ALA A 89 2.37 -0.45 -11.11
C ALA A 89 1.29 -0.34 -12.18
N ASP A 90 0.70 -1.47 -12.57
CA ASP A 90 -0.37 -1.51 -13.56
C ASP A 90 -1.61 -0.77 -13.09
N TYR A 91 -2.01 -0.99 -11.84
CA TYR A 91 -3.15 -0.26 -11.27
C TYR A 91 -2.93 1.24 -11.33
N ALA A 92 -1.74 1.69 -11.00
CA ALA A 92 -1.41 3.11 -11.00
C ALA A 92 -1.51 3.72 -12.41
N GLU A 93 -1.07 2.98 -13.43
CA GLU A 93 -1.13 3.48 -14.80
C GLU A 93 -2.57 3.54 -15.33
N VAL A 94 -3.39 2.56 -14.99
CA VAL A 94 -4.75 2.43 -15.55
C VAL A 94 -5.77 3.30 -14.82
N ASN A 95 -5.55 3.63 -13.57
CA ASN A 95 -6.55 4.28 -12.71
C ASN A 95 -6.25 5.73 -12.34
N ASP A 96 -5.49 6.43 -13.16
CA ASP A 96 -5.20 7.87 -12.98
C ASP A 96 -4.59 8.20 -11.62
N ILE A 97 -3.66 7.37 -11.18
CA ILE A 97 -2.94 7.61 -9.94
C ILE A 97 -1.85 8.66 -10.17
N ASP A 98 -1.78 9.64 -9.29
CA ASP A 98 -0.79 10.72 -9.36
C ASP A 98 0.43 10.46 -8.48
N LEU A 99 0.26 9.66 -7.45
CA LEU A 99 1.31 9.38 -6.48
C LEU A 99 1.09 7.99 -5.90
N ILE A 100 2.17 7.21 -5.82
CA ILE A 100 2.15 5.96 -5.07
C ILE A 100 2.85 6.22 -3.75
N ALA A 101 2.18 5.94 -2.65
CA ALA A 101 2.75 6.10 -1.31
C ALA A 101 2.83 4.73 -0.64
N MET A 102 4.01 4.31 -0.26
CA MET A 102 4.19 2.99 0.32
C MET A 102 5.32 2.96 1.34
N SER A 103 5.27 1.96 2.21
CA SER A 103 6.32 1.72 3.18
C SER A 103 7.52 1.10 2.49
N THR A 104 8.71 1.40 3.00
CA THR A 104 9.94 0.81 2.48
C THR A 104 10.01 -0.70 2.67
N HIS A 105 9.33 -1.21 3.72
CA HIS A 105 9.23 -2.63 4.00
C HIS A 105 7.80 -2.99 4.36
N GLY A 106 7.39 -4.21 4.01
CA GLY A 106 6.13 -4.74 4.41
C GLY A 106 6.34 -6.00 5.24
N ARG A 107 5.55 -7.01 4.94
CA ARG A 107 5.60 -8.29 5.62
C ARG A 107 6.99 -8.92 5.50
N GLY A 108 7.60 -9.26 6.62
CA GLY A 108 8.92 -9.87 6.64
C GLY A 108 10.08 -8.90 6.44
N GLY A 109 9.82 -7.60 6.41
CA GLY A 109 10.85 -6.59 6.24
C GLY A 109 11.76 -6.52 7.45
N ILE A 110 13.01 -6.88 7.28
CA ILE A 110 13.95 -7.06 8.37
C ILE A 110 15.21 -6.22 8.27
N SER A 111 15.51 -5.68 7.11
CA SER A 111 16.75 -4.95 6.92
C SER A 111 16.49 -3.45 6.79
N ARG A 112 17.15 -2.67 7.62
CA ARG A 112 17.07 -1.21 7.59
C ARG A 112 17.85 -0.59 6.46
N TRP A 113 18.73 -1.34 5.83
CA TRP A 113 19.60 -0.84 4.77
C TRP A 113 19.09 -1.19 3.37
N VAL A 114 18.19 -2.15 3.29
CA VAL A 114 17.72 -2.67 2.03
C VAL A 114 16.26 -2.30 1.85
N LEU A 115 15.95 -1.73 0.72
CA LEU A 115 14.57 -1.46 0.33
C LEU A 115 13.85 -2.80 0.17
N GLY A 116 12.62 -2.92 0.66
CA GLY A 116 11.83 -4.14 0.53
C GLY A 116 11.67 -4.54 -0.93
N SER A 117 11.49 -5.84 -1.17
CA SER A 117 11.45 -6.37 -2.54
C SER A 117 10.31 -5.76 -3.36
N VAL A 118 9.13 -5.59 -2.77
CA VAL A 118 8.00 -5.00 -3.49
C VAL A 118 8.26 -3.53 -3.78
N ALA A 119 8.69 -2.76 -2.78
CA ALA A 119 8.99 -1.34 -2.95
C ALA A 119 10.07 -1.12 -4.02
N SER A 120 11.11 -1.93 -4.01
CA SER A 120 12.18 -1.87 -5.00
C SER A 120 11.67 -2.12 -6.42
N LYS A 121 10.82 -3.14 -6.59
CA LYS A 121 10.26 -3.48 -7.91
C LYS A 121 9.27 -2.43 -8.39
N VAL A 122 8.45 -1.89 -7.51
CA VAL A 122 7.51 -0.82 -7.87
C VAL A 122 8.28 0.40 -8.33
N LEU A 123 9.32 0.78 -7.59
CA LEU A 123 10.16 1.92 -7.93
C LEU A 123 10.74 1.81 -9.35
N ARG A 124 11.14 0.61 -9.75
CA ARG A 124 11.69 0.38 -11.09
C ARG A 124 10.64 0.16 -12.17
N GLY A 125 9.42 -0.19 -11.77
CA GLY A 125 8.36 -0.59 -12.71
C GLY A 125 7.33 0.47 -13.02
N THR A 126 7.37 1.63 -12.40
CA THR A 126 6.40 2.69 -12.62
C THR A 126 7.05 3.98 -13.06
N THR A 127 6.29 4.80 -13.79
CA THR A 127 6.70 6.16 -14.13
C THR A 127 6.08 7.19 -13.18
N LYS A 128 5.23 6.75 -12.28
CA LYS A 128 4.55 7.65 -11.34
C LYS A 128 5.48 8.08 -10.20
N PRO A 129 5.30 9.28 -9.66
CA PRO A 129 6.00 9.67 -8.43
C PRO A 129 5.72 8.69 -7.30
N ILE A 130 6.73 8.44 -6.48
CA ILE A 130 6.60 7.53 -5.34
C ILE A 130 7.07 8.24 -4.08
N LEU A 131 6.24 8.18 -3.05
CA LEU A 131 6.62 8.56 -1.70
C LEU A 131 6.94 7.27 -0.93
N LEU A 132 8.18 7.15 -0.48
CA LEU A 132 8.59 6.03 0.35
C LEU A 132 8.70 6.48 1.79
N VAL A 133 7.99 5.81 2.68
CA VAL A 133 8.00 6.10 4.10
C VAL A 133 8.71 4.97 4.83
N ARG A 134 9.64 5.31 5.69
CA ARG A 134 10.37 4.30 6.46
C ARG A 134 9.43 3.55 7.38
N SER A 135 9.56 2.25 7.37
CA SER A 135 8.76 1.40 8.24
C SER A 135 9.16 1.58 9.71
N PRO A 136 8.19 1.54 10.64
CA PRO A 136 8.50 1.56 12.07
C PRO A 136 9.40 0.38 12.42
N GLY A 137 10.33 0.58 13.34
CA GLY A 137 11.28 -0.45 13.71
C GLY A 137 12.51 -0.49 12.83
N ALA A 138 12.51 0.19 11.69
CA ALA A 138 13.72 0.41 10.91
C ALA A 138 14.50 1.50 11.62
N THR A 139 15.36 1.11 12.55
CA THR A 139 16.14 2.06 13.30
C THR A 139 17.21 2.69 12.42
N VAL A 140 17.29 4.01 12.48
CA VAL A 140 18.43 4.69 11.89
C VAL A 140 19.62 4.37 12.75
N ARG A 141 20.63 3.81 12.15
CA ARG A 141 21.83 3.51 12.87
C ARG A 141 22.63 4.78 13.05
N GLU A 142 22.96 5.07 14.27
CA GLU A 142 23.91 6.14 14.52
C GLU A 142 25.28 5.69 14.03
N ALA A 143 25.90 6.57 13.33
CA ALA A 143 27.23 6.31 12.78
C ALA A 143 28.26 6.08 13.86
#